data_aab96feff8d7cf4137483cf9a4363dc4
#
_entry.id   aab96feff8d7cf4137483cf9a4363dc4
#
_cell.length_a   1.000
_cell.length_b   1.000
_cell.length_c   1.000
_cell.angle_alpha   90.00
_cell.angle_beta   90.00
_cell.angle_gamma   90.00
#
_symmetry.space_group_name_H-M   'P 1'
#
loop_
_entity.id
_entity.type
_entity.pdbx_description
1 polymer ?
#
loop_
_entity_poly.entity_id
_entity_poly.type
_entity_poly.pdbx_seq_one_letter_code
_entity_poly.pdbx_strand_id
1 'polypeptide(L)'
;MRVLIVNTSEKTGGAALAANRLMEALKNNGAKAMMLVRDKETDQISVAALPQQWRLRWSFLWERWCVFWRLHFRRKHLFDVDIANTGADITKTREFQEADIIHLHWINQGMLSLKGIRRILESGKPVVWTMHDIWPATAICHLTLNCRQFEGQCARCRLLPGGGSKNDLSTRVWRKKKKMLEGQHISFVACSKWLAGEAQKSGLLQGQSVTSIPNPIDTRIYCPSDRLKARMAAGLPQEGRIILFVSQRATNPYKGMQYLIEACHLLAQQYPDTVQNTSVAILGGHAEELTGKLPFPTHALGYINDEHQVVKVYNAADVFVLPSLSENLPNTIMEAMACGIPSVGFRVGGIPEEIDHCQNGYVADYKDAADLAKGIRWALDEADREEVKKACLMKVARNYSQQSVAKRYMDIYESMVLPQN
;
A
#
# COMPACT_ATOMS: atom_id res chain seq x y z
N MET A 1 -21.66 -16.69 2.26
CA MET A 1 -21.05 -15.67 3.13
C MET A 1 -21.02 -14.33 2.40
N ARG A 2 -21.49 -13.27 3.07
CA ARG A 2 -21.52 -11.89 2.56
C ARG A 2 -20.48 -11.08 3.33
N VAL A 3 -19.51 -10.53 2.61
CA VAL A 3 -18.42 -9.73 3.18
C VAL A 3 -18.61 -8.27 2.82
N LEU A 4 -18.65 -7.39 3.82
CA LEU A 4 -18.65 -5.94 3.62
C LEU A 4 -17.25 -5.38 3.86
N ILE A 5 -16.58 -4.99 2.80
CA ILE A 5 -15.31 -4.27 2.85
C ILE A 5 -15.60 -2.79 3.08
N VAL A 6 -14.95 -2.18 4.06
CA VAL A 6 -15.14 -0.77 4.43
C VAL A 6 -13.82 -0.03 4.23
N ASN A 7 -13.80 0.93 3.33
CA ASN A 7 -12.62 1.74 3.01
C ASN A 7 -13.01 3.19 2.71
N THR A 8 -12.10 4.13 2.90
CA THR A 8 -12.41 5.57 2.69
C THR A 8 -12.64 5.89 1.22
N SER A 9 -11.77 5.45 0.32
CA SER A 9 -11.88 5.67 -1.13
C SER A 9 -12.02 4.35 -1.89
N GLU A 10 -12.65 4.40 -3.06
CA GLU A 10 -12.79 3.23 -3.94
C GLU A 10 -11.48 2.88 -4.64
N LYS A 11 -10.76 3.87 -5.20
CA LYS A 11 -9.56 3.64 -6.02
C LYS A 11 -8.38 4.54 -5.68
N THR A 12 -8.61 5.65 -4.99
CA THR A 12 -7.54 6.62 -4.72
C THR A 12 -6.59 6.12 -3.63
N GLY A 13 -5.35 5.81 -4.01
CA GLY A 13 -4.26 5.37 -3.14
C GLY A 13 -4.11 3.86 -3.04
N GLY A 14 -2.92 3.42 -2.59
CA GLY A 14 -2.55 1.99 -2.57
C GLY A 14 -3.47 1.12 -1.71
N ALA A 15 -3.96 1.62 -0.59
CA ALA A 15 -4.90 0.91 0.29
C ALA A 15 -6.26 0.70 -0.38
N ALA A 16 -6.77 1.72 -1.08
CA ALA A 16 -8.03 1.64 -1.80
C ALA A 16 -7.95 0.64 -2.95
N LEU A 17 -6.88 0.72 -3.74
CA LEU A 17 -6.64 -0.23 -4.83
C LEU A 17 -6.56 -1.67 -4.30
N ALA A 18 -5.83 -1.90 -3.20
CA ALA A 18 -5.71 -3.23 -2.60
C ALA A 18 -7.06 -3.75 -2.05
N ALA A 19 -7.87 -2.89 -1.41
CA ALA A 19 -9.20 -3.24 -0.93
C ALA A 19 -10.16 -3.59 -2.07
N ASN A 20 -10.13 -2.83 -3.17
CA ASN A 20 -10.93 -3.11 -4.37
C ASN A 20 -10.51 -4.43 -5.03
N ARG A 21 -9.20 -4.65 -5.20
CA ARG A 21 -8.65 -5.91 -5.71
C ARG A 21 -9.04 -7.10 -4.82
N LEU A 22 -9.07 -6.93 -3.50
CA LEU A 22 -9.54 -7.98 -2.60
C LEU A 22 -11.02 -8.26 -2.77
N MET A 23 -11.86 -7.23 -2.91
CA MET A 23 -13.30 -7.41 -3.20
C MET A 23 -13.48 -8.27 -4.45
N GLU A 24 -12.78 -7.94 -5.54
CA GLU A 24 -12.86 -8.71 -6.78
C GLU A 24 -12.29 -10.13 -6.61
N ALA A 25 -11.19 -10.28 -5.88
CA ALA A 25 -10.63 -11.59 -5.58
C ALA A 25 -11.64 -12.49 -4.83
N LEU A 26 -12.31 -11.96 -3.82
CA LEU A 26 -13.34 -12.68 -3.06
C LEU A 26 -14.54 -13.05 -3.95
N LYS A 27 -15.02 -12.14 -4.79
CA LYS A 27 -16.12 -12.39 -5.74
C LYS A 27 -15.75 -13.50 -6.74
N ASN A 28 -14.55 -13.41 -7.31
CA ASN A 28 -14.06 -14.41 -8.27
C ASN A 28 -13.85 -15.80 -7.66
N ASN A 29 -13.77 -15.89 -6.32
CA ASN A 29 -13.59 -17.14 -5.57
C ASN A 29 -14.82 -17.53 -4.75
N GLY A 30 -16.02 -17.05 -5.09
CA GLY A 30 -17.31 -17.56 -4.60
C GLY A 30 -17.89 -16.82 -3.39
N ALA A 31 -17.24 -15.80 -2.83
CA ALA A 31 -17.83 -15.00 -1.77
C ALA A 31 -18.70 -13.86 -2.37
N LYS A 32 -19.77 -13.46 -1.64
CA LYS A 32 -20.54 -12.26 -1.98
C LYS A 32 -19.89 -11.07 -1.30
N ALA A 33 -18.94 -10.41 -1.99
CA ALA A 33 -18.25 -9.25 -1.44
C ALA A 33 -18.82 -7.94 -2.02
N MET A 34 -19.00 -6.95 -1.15
CA MET A 34 -19.35 -5.57 -1.48
C MET A 34 -18.40 -4.62 -0.78
N MET A 35 -18.21 -3.42 -1.32
CA MET A 35 -17.43 -2.37 -0.72
C MET A 35 -18.30 -1.18 -0.34
N LEU A 36 -18.14 -0.65 0.87
CA LEU A 36 -18.76 0.60 1.33
C LEU A 36 -17.69 1.66 1.49
N VAL A 37 -17.82 2.75 0.74
CA VAL A 37 -16.83 3.81 0.68
C VAL A 37 -17.42 5.18 1.00
N ARG A 38 -16.57 6.12 1.41
CA ARG A 38 -16.91 7.55 1.41
C ARG A 38 -16.83 8.11 0.00
N ASP A 39 -15.70 7.91 -0.66
CA ASP A 39 -15.38 8.48 -1.96
C ASP A 39 -15.54 7.39 -3.05
N LYS A 40 -16.71 7.34 -3.64
CA LYS A 40 -17.01 6.46 -4.79
C LYS A 40 -16.58 7.14 -6.08
N GLU A 41 -15.89 6.42 -6.95
CA GLU A 41 -15.29 6.95 -8.17
C GLU A 41 -15.85 6.31 -9.44
N THR A 42 -16.50 5.14 -9.34
CA THR A 42 -17.05 4.40 -10.49
C THR A 42 -18.54 4.05 -10.31
N ASP A 43 -19.18 3.59 -11.37
CA ASP A 43 -20.56 3.10 -11.34
C ASP A 43 -20.68 1.62 -10.98
N GLN A 44 -19.61 1.02 -10.42
CA GLN A 44 -19.60 -0.39 -10.06
C GLN A 44 -20.67 -0.72 -9.02
N ILE A 45 -21.53 -1.71 -9.32
CA ILE A 45 -22.71 -2.07 -8.48
C ILE A 45 -22.26 -2.65 -7.13
N SER A 46 -21.12 -3.36 -7.09
CA SER A 46 -20.57 -3.94 -5.87
C SER A 46 -19.91 -2.89 -4.94
N VAL A 47 -19.90 -1.62 -5.32
CA VAL A 47 -19.42 -0.51 -4.51
C VAL A 47 -20.55 0.42 -4.15
N ALA A 48 -20.83 0.57 -2.86
CA ALA A 48 -21.84 1.50 -2.33
C ALA A 48 -21.15 2.73 -1.74
N ALA A 49 -21.71 3.92 -2.00
CA ALA A 49 -21.28 5.14 -1.34
C ALA A 49 -22.05 5.36 -0.04
N LEU A 50 -21.37 5.84 0.99
CA LEU A 50 -22.04 6.31 2.20
C LEU A 50 -23.03 7.45 1.85
N PRO A 51 -24.21 7.47 2.44
CA PRO A 51 -25.16 8.58 2.25
C PRO A 51 -24.65 9.88 2.86
N GLN A 52 -25.27 11.01 2.49
CA GLN A 52 -24.98 12.32 3.07
C GLN A 52 -23.51 12.77 2.89
N GLN A 53 -23.03 12.74 1.67
CA GLN A 53 -21.65 13.12 1.29
C GLN A 53 -21.20 14.47 1.86
N TRP A 54 -22.11 15.45 1.98
CA TRP A 54 -21.78 16.74 2.58
C TRP A 54 -21.36 16.65 4.06
N ARG A 55 -22.01 15.77 4.86
CA ARG A 55 -21.61 15.52 6.26
C ARG A 55 -20.23 14.88 6.35
N LEU A 56 -19.90 13.97 5.41
CA LEU A 56 -18.60 13.31 5.35
C LEU A 56 -17.49 14.29 4.99
N ARG A 57 -17.76 15.24 4.08
CA ARG A 57 -16.85 16.35 3.77
C ARG A 57 -16.61 17.22 5.01
N TRP A 58 -17.67 17.55 5.75
CA TRP A 58 -17.52 18.28 7.02
C TRP A 58 -16.76 17.47 8.08
N SER A 59 -16.98 16.16 8.18
CA SER A 59 -16.22 15.28 9.07
C SER A 59 -14.73 15.31 8.74
N PHE A 60 -14.37 15.21 7.46
CA PHE A 60 -12.99 15.32 7.00
C PHE A 60 -12.37 16.68 7.37
N LEU A 61 -13.04 17.79 7.04
CA LEU A 61 -12.57 19.13 7.32
C LEU A 61 -12.43 19.36 8.83
N TRP A 62 -13.40 18.91 9.61
CA TRP A 62 -13.38 19.02 11.07
C TRP A 62 -12.22 18.24 11.70
N GLU A 63 -11.98 17.02 11.27
CA GLU A 63 -10.84 16.26 11.76
C GLU A 63 -9.52 16.94 11.42
N ARG A 64 -9.34 17.37 10.15
CA ARG A 64 -8.14 18.12 9.73
C ARG A 64 -7.98 19.41 10.50
N TRP A 65 -9.06 20.15 10.77
CA TRP A 65 -9.04 21.34 11.60
C TRP A 65 -8.59 21.03 13.04
N CYS A 66 -9.15 20.00 13.66
CA CYS A 66 -8.74 19.57 15.00
C CYS A 66 -7.25 19.19 15.05
N VAL A 67 -6.75 18.47 14.03
CA VAL A 67 -5.33 18.13 13.93
C VAL A 67 -4.48 19.38 13.72
N PHE A 68 -4.88 20.28 12.80
CA PHE A 68 -4.17 21.52 12.51
C PHE A 68 -4.02 22.42 13.73
N TRP A 69 -5.09 22.56 14.51
CA TRP A 69 -5.05 23.28 15.77
C TRP A 69 -4.09 22.64 16.79
N ARG A 70 -4.09 21.32 16.87
CA ARG A 70 -3.16 20.57 17.75
C ARG A 70 -1.71 20.61 17.28
N LEU A 71 -1.49 20.86 16.01
CA LEU A 71 -0.17 21.10 15.42
C LEU A 71 0.27 22.58 15.51
N HIS A 72 -0.42 23.41 16.31
CA HIS A 72 -0.19 24.85 16.44
C HIS A 72 -0.18 25.55 15.08
N PHE A 73 -1.18 25.24 14.24
CA PHE A 73 -1.40 25.82 12.90
C PHE A 73 -0.25 25.55 11.91
N ARG A 74 0.54 24.51 12.13
CA ARG A 74 1.59 24.06 11.21
C ARG A 74 1.04 23.02 10.24
N ARG A 75 1.35 23.16 8.96
CA ARG A 75 0.94 22.17 7.93
C ARG A 75 1.78 20.91 7.93
N LYS A 76 3.01 20.99 8.48
CA LYS A 76 3.87 19.81 8.64
C LYS A 76 3.13 18.76 9.48
N HIS A 77 3.14 17.53 9.06
CA HIS A 77 2.47 16.38 9.71
C HIS A 77 0.93 16.42 9.73
N LEU A 78 0.28 17.36 9.01
CA LEU A 78 -1.20 17.46 8.98
C LEU A 78 -1.87 16.18 8.45
N PHE A 79 -1.21 15.45 7.56
CA PHE A 79 -1.68 14.19 6.99
C PHE A 79 -0.90 12.96 7.48
N ASP A 80 0.11 13.14 8.33
CA ASP A 80 0.86 12.03 8.93
C ASP A 80 0.16 11.47 10.17
N VAL A 81 -0.87 12.18 10.68
CA VAL A 81 -1.61 11.81 11.89
C VAL A 81 -3.12 11.83 11.66
N ASP A 82 -3.80 10.86 12.25
CA ASP A 82 -5.24 10.74 12.28
C ASP A 82 -5.75 10.43 13.69
N ILE A 83 -6.84 11.10 14.10
CA ILE A 83 -7.38 11.01 15.46
C ILE A 83 -8.74 10.32 15.52
N ALA A 84 -9.37 10.09 14.37
CA ALA A 84 -10.67 9.44 14.19
C ALA A 84 -11.73 9.95 15.19
N ASN A 85 -11.81 11.28 15.34
CA ASN A 85 -12.73 11.93 16.28
C ASN A 85 -14.13 12.16 15.71
N THR A 86 -14.30 11.99 14.40
CA THR A 86 -15.56 12.14 13.67
C THR A 86 -15.67 11.12 12.55
N GLY A 87 -16.88 10.88 12.03
CA GLY A 87 -17.13 9.93 10.94
C GLY A 87 -18.58 9.48 10.91
N ALA A 88 -18.90 8.62 9.94
CA ALA A 88 -20.22 8.04 9.76
C ALA A 88 -20.53 6.92 10.78
N ASP A 89 -21.80 6.68 11.01
CA ASP A 89 -22.31 5.48 11.64
C ASP A 89 -22.80 4.52 10.55
N ILE A 90 -21.99 3.55 10.18
CA ILE A 90 -22.31 2.59 9.13
C ILE A 90 -23.22 1.46 9.60
N THR A 91 -23.40 1.28 10.92
CA THR A 91 -24.18 0.15 11.47
C THR A 91 -25.64 0.18 11.04
N LYS A 92 -26.13 1.34 10.57
CA LYS A 92 -27.52 1.53 10.09
C LYS A 92 -27.66 1.38 8.59
N THR A 93 -26.57 1.17 7.83
CA THR A 93 -26.67 0.98 6.39
C THR A 93 -27.19 -0.43 6.06
N ARG A 94 -27.84 -0.55 4.93
CA ARG A 94 -28.36 -1.84 4.46
C ARG A 94 -27.22 -2.84 4.26
N GLU A 95 -26.14 -2.38 3.66
CA GLU A 95 -24.94 -3.18 3.39
C GLU A 95 -24.35 -3.77 4.67
N PHE A 96 -24.30 -2.98 5.74
CA PHE A 96 -23.86 -3.46 7.07
C PHE A 96 -24.82 -4.49 7.65
N GLN A 97 -26.13 -4.23 7.59
CA GLN A 97 -27.12 -5.14 8.16
C GLN A 97 -27.13 -6.51 7.46
N GLU A 98 -26.97 -6.52 6.13
CA GLU A 98 -26.97 -7.73 5.32
C GLU A 98 -25.65 -8.50 5.36
N ALA A 99 -24.55 -7.90 5.83
CA ALA A 99 -23.23 -8.54 5.89
C ALA A 99 -23.11 -9.59 6.99
N ASP A 100 -22.43 -10.68 6.71
CA ASP A 100 -22.05 -11.70 7.67
C ASP A 100 -20.70 -11.36 8.33
N ILE A 101 -19.79 -10.72 7.58
CA ILE A 101 -18.45 -10.30 7.99
C ILE A 101 -18.28 -8.82 7.69
N ILE A 102 -17.71 -8.07 8.62
CA ILE A 102 -17.26 -6.70 8.42
C ILE A 102 -15.73 -6.69 8.28
N HIS A 103 -15.25 -6.21 7.14
CA HIS A 103 -13.84 -6.16 6.85
C HIS A 103 -13.36 -4.71 6.70
N LEU A 104 -12.72 -4.19 7.74
CA LEU A 104 -12.18 -2.83 7.75
C LEU A 104 -10.83 -2.79 7.04
N HIS A 105 -10.63 -1.76 6.24
CA HIS A 105 -9.35 -1.44 5.58
C HIS A 105 -8.84 -0.08 6.07
N TRP A 106 -8.64 0.87 5.18
CA TRP A 106 -8.22 2.22 5.53
C TRP A 106 -9.45 3.13 5.74
N ILE A 107 -9.79 3.39 6.99
CA ILE A 107 -11.08 4.01 7.39
C ILE A 107 -10.91 5.40 8.01
N ASN A 108 -9.79 6.03 7.73
CA ASN A 108 -9.33 7.29 8.30
C ASN A 108 -9.92 8.53 7.60
N GLN A 109 -9.44 9.71 7.98
CA GLN A 109 -9.81 11.00 7.40
C GLN A 109 -11.31 11.30 7.43
N GLY A 110 -11.92 11.13 8.60
CA GLY A 110 -13.33 11.48 8.82
C GLY A 110 -14.33 10.45 8.26
N MET A 111 -13.90 9.27 7.83
CA MET A 111 -14.81 8.20 7.42
C MET A 111 -15.46 7.52 8.64
N LEU A 112 -14.63 6.96 9.54
CA LEU A 112 -15.11 6.36 10.79
C LEU A 112 -14.45 7.02 12.00
N SER A 113 -15.26 7.25 13.03
CA SER A 113 -14.75 7.68 14.34
C SER A 113 -14.43 6.48 15.22
N LEU A 114 -13.57 6.63 16.24
CA LEU A 114 -13.33 5.60 17.25
C LEU A 114 -14.64 5.12 17.92
N LYS A 115 -15.61 6.03 18.10
CA LYS A 115 -16.94 5.67 18.60
C LYS A 115 -17.74 4.85 17.57
N GLY A 116 -17.62 5.19 16.28
CA GLY A 116 -18.23 4.41 15.18
C GLY A 116 -17.64 3.01 15.10
N ILE A 117 -16.31 2.90 15.17
CA ILE A 117 -15.62 1.60 15.19
C ILE A 117 -16.08 0.77 16.41
N ARG A 118 -16.16 1.37 17.60
CA ARG A 118 -16.67 0.67 18.81
C ARG A 118 -18.07 0.12 18.59
N ARG A 119 -18.98 0.86 17.95
CA ARG A 119 -20.34 0.37 17.64
C ARG A 119 -20.33 -0.81 16.66
N ILE A 120 -19.42 -0.80 15.68
CA ILE A 120 -19.22 -1.92 14.76
C ILE A 120 -18.83 -3.17 15.55
N LEU A 121 -17.87 -3.03 16.47
CA LEU A 121 -17.40 -4.13 17.32
C LEU A 121 -18.49 -4.66 18.27
N GLU A 122 -19.31 -3.77 18.81
CA GLU A 122 -20.44 -4.10 19.69
C GLU A 122 -21.65 -4.69 18.96
N SER A 123 -21.66 -4.72 17.63
CA SER A 123 -22.76 -5.27 16.84
C SER A 123 -22.86 -6.79 16.89
N GLY A 124 -21.84 -7.48 17.41
CA GLY A 124 -21.74 -8.93 17.42
C GLY A 124 -21.34 -9.57 16.11
N LYS A 125 -21.15 -8.78 15.03
CA LYS A 125 -20.65 -9.29 13.75
C LYS A 125 -19.14 -9.50 13.81
N PRO A 126 -18.62 -10.60 13.21
CA PRO A 126 -17.18 -10.82 13.08
C PRO A 126 -16.50 -9.67 12.35
N VAL A 127 -15.37 -9.18 12.89
CA VAL A 127 -14.62 -8.06 12.33
C VAL A 127 -13.20 -8.48 12.00
N VAL A 128 -12.82 -8.31 10.73
CA VAL A 128 -11.44 -8.39 10.26
C VAL A 128 -10.96 -6.98 9.96
N TRP A 129 -9.71 -6.66 10.28
CA TRP A 129 -9.12 -5.35 9.97
C TRP A 129 -7.80 -5.50 9.25
N THR A 130 -7.80 -5.27 7.93
CA THR A 130 -6.57 -5.26 7.14
C THR A 130 -5.83 -3.93 7.31
N MET A 131 -4.60 -4.04 7.78
CA MET A 131 -3.69 -2.92 8.01
C MET A 131 -2.84 -2.66 6.77
N HIS A 132 -3.06 -1.53 6.14
CA HIS A 132 -2.23 -1.02 5.04
C HIS A 132 -1.08 -0.14 5.54
N ASP A 133 -1.22 0.38 6.74
CA ASP A 133 -0.22 1.10 7.53
C ASP A 133 -0.36 0.71 9.01
N ILE A 134 0.50 1.28 9.86
CA ILE A 134 0.53 0.92 11.28
C ILE A 134 -0.47 1.70 12.15
N TRP A 135 -1.34 2.53 11.57
CA TRP A 135 -2.25 3.36 12.36
C TRP A 135 -3.16 2.57 13.33
N PRO A 136 -3.69 1.39 13.01
CA PRO A 136 -4.47 0.60 13.98
C PRO A 136 -3.68 0.23 15.23
N ALA A 137 -2.38 0.02 15.10
CA ALA A 137 -1.46 -0.37 16.17
C ALA A 137 -0.78 0.80 16.89
N THR A 138 -0.95 2.05 16.41
CA THR A 138 -0.41 3.27 17.02
C THR A 138 -1.51 4.15 17.60
N ALA A 139 -1.14 5.25 18.26
CA ALA A 139 -2.12 6.24 18.70
C ALA A 139 -2.71 7.05 17.54
N ILE A 140 -1.84 7.72 16.77
CA ILE A 140 -2.25 8.72 15.78
C ILE A 140 -1.49 8.65 14.46
N CYS A 141 -0.32 7.99 14.40
CA CYS A 141 0.56 8.05 13.23
C CYS A 141 0.37 6.86 12.28
N HIS A 142 0.52 7.12 10.97
CA HIS A 142 0.50 6.12 9.91
C HIS A 142 1.86 5.45 9.70
N LEU A 143 2.96 6.15 10.04
CA LEU A 143 4.33 5.66 9.95
C LEU A 143 5.03 5.89 11.30
N THR A 144 5.71 4.89 11.81
CA THR A 144 6.45 5.02 13.08
C THR A 144 7.75 5.78 12.91
N LEU A 145 8.38 5.75 11.74
CA LEU A 145 9.68 6.38 11.45
C LEU A 145 10.70 6.15 12.59
N ASN A 146 10.88 4.91 12.99
CA ASN A 146 11.73 4.47 14.12
C ASN A 146 11.26 4.89 15.52
N CYS A 147 10.02 5.34 15.68
CA CYS A 147 9.43 5.55 17.01
C CYS A 147 8.99 4.22 17.61
N ARG A 148 9.39 3.94 18.86
CA ARG A 148 9.03 2.70 19.59
C ARG A 148 8.00 2.94 20.70
N GLN A 149 7.46 4.15 20.85
CA GLN A 149 6.48 4.47 21.91
C GLN A 149 5.19 3.65 21.82
N PHE A 150 4.82 3.19 20.63
CA PHE A 150 3.61 2.39 20.41
C PHE A 150 3.70 0.96 21.01
N GLU A 151 4.89 0.48 21.33
CA GLU A 151 5.09 -0.83 21.99
C GLU A 151 4.53 -0.84 23.41
N GLY A 152 4.50 0.32 24.05
CA GLY A 152 3.79 0.55 25.31
C GLY A 152 2.64 1.52 25.12
N GLN A 153 2.64 2.59 25.89
CA GLN A 153 1.67 3.69 25.78
C GLN A 153 2.28 4.85 25.00
N CYS A 154 1.69 5.23 23.87
CA CYS A 154 2.11 6.43 23.13
C CYS A 154 2.04 7.68 24.01
N ALA A 155 3.15 8.42 24.07
CA ALA A 155 3.30 9.70 24.73
C ALA A 155 4.49 10.45 24.13
N ARG A 156 4.66 11.75 24.41
CA ARG A 156 5.80 12.55 23.91
C ARG A 156 6.02 12.36 22.41
N CYS A 157 4.91 12.56 21.66
CA CYS A 157 4.91 12.25 20.22
C CYS A 157 5.72 13.28 19.44
N ARG A 158 6.77 12.83 18.77
CA ARG A 158 7.66 13.69 17.97
C ARG A 158 7.00 14.35 16.77
N LEU A 159 5.83 13.87 16.35
CA LEU A 159 5.04 14.51 15.28
C LEU A 159 4.27 15.75 15.80
N LEU A 160 4.16 15.90 17.11
CA LEU A 160 3.52 17.05 17.74
C LEU A 160 4.52 18.17 18.04
N PRO A 161 4.06 19.43 18.13
CA PRO A 161 4.91 20.58 18.44
C PRO A 161 5.72 20.37 19.71
N GLY A 162 7.01 20.73 19.68
CA GLY A 162 7.91 20.59 20.81
C GLY A 162 8.22 19.13 21.23
N GLY A 163 7.94 18.15 20.37
CA GLY A 163 8.13 16.73 20.69
C GLY A 163 7.07 16.15 21.62
N GLY A 164 5.94 16.82 21.74
CA GLY A 164 4.81 16.41 22.58
C GLY A 164 5.08 16.45 24.10
N SER A 165 4.19 15.86 24.89
CA SER A 165 4.29 15.78 26.35
C SER A 165 3.76 14.44 26.88
N LYS A 166 3.91 14.18 28.17
CA LYS A 166 3.43 12.95 28.81
C LYS A 166 1.91 12.74 28.64
N ASN A 167 1.12 13.84 28.53
CA ASN A 167 -0.34 13.80 28.36
C ASN A 167 -0.78 14.52 27.09
N ASP A 168 -0.03 14.37 26.01
CA ASP A 168 -0.32 14.98 24.70
C ASP A 168 -1.50 14.32 23.95
N LEU A 169 -1.71 14.74 22.72
CA LEU A 169 -2.77 14.19 21.86
C LEU A 169 -2.61 12.69 21.66
N SER A 170 -1.38 12.20 21.46
CA SER A 170 -1.12 10.77 21.24
C SER A 170 -1.53 9.94 22.45
N THR A 171 -1.21 10.37 23.66
CA THR A 171 -1.62 9.70 24.90
C THR A 171 -3.14 9.61 25.04
N ARG A 172 -3.84 10.72 24.71
CA ARG A 172 -5.31 10.78 24.82
C ARG A 172 -5.99 9.86 23.80
N VAL A 173 -5.50 9.84 22.55
CA VAL A 173 -6.05 8.98 21.51
C VAL A 173 -5.70 7.52 21.79
N TRP A 174 -4.48 7.22 22.27
CA TRP A 174 -4.08 5.89 22.69
C TRP A 174 -5.05 5.29 23.72
N ARG A 175 -5.37 6.05 24.78
CA ARG A 175 -6.33 5.64 25.81
C ARG A 175 -7.73 5.38 25.24
N LYS A 176 -8.17 6.23 24.29
CA LYS A 176 -9.46 6.02 23.60
C LYS A 176 -9.46 4.76 22.75
N LYS A 177 -8.37 4.51 22.00
CA LYS A 177 -8.23 3.26 21.21
C LYS A 177 -8.17 2.04 22.13
N LYS A 178 -7.41 2.08 23.23
CA LYS A 178 -7.36 1.01 24.21
C LYS A 178 -8.76 0.67 24.73
N LYS A 179 -9.52 1.70 25.16
CA LYS A 179 -10.90 1.53 25.59
C LYS A 179 -11.83 1.02 24.48
N MET A 180 -11.60 1.45 23.21
CA MET A 180 -12.36 0.96 22.06
C MET A 180 -12.16 -0.56 21.85
N LEU A 181 -10.95 -1.06 22.05
CA LEU A 181 -10.59 -2.48 21.87
C LEU A 181 -10.89 -3.34 23.09
N GLU A 182 -11.14 -2.74 24.25
CA GLU A 182 -11.37 -3.46 25.50
C GLU A 182 -12.57 -4.40 25.41
N GLY A 183 -12.36 -5.69 25.73
CA GLY A 183 -13.38 -6.74 25.64
C GLY A 183 -13.82 -7.07 24.21
N GLN A 184 -13.08 -6.66 23.19
CA GLN A 184 -13.37 -6.94 21.78
C GLN A 184 -12.32 -7.85 21.18
N HIS A 185 -12.74 -8.74 20.28
CA HIS A 185 -11.87 -9.62 19.52
C HIS A 185 -11.93 -9.23 18.03
N ILE A 186 -10.79 -8.84 17.49
CA ILE A 186 -10.63 -8.44 16.09
C ILE A 186 -9.51 -9.30 15.50
N SER A 187 -9.73 -9.82 14.29
CA SER A 187 -8.67 -10.42 13.51
C SER A 187 -7.95 -9.33 12.70
N PHE A 188 -6.80 -8.89 13.18
CA PHE A 188 -5.95 -7.97 12.44
C PHE A 188 -5.14 -8.72 11.40
N VAL A 189 -5.13 -8.22 10.17
CA VAL A 189 -4.36 -8.76 9.05
C VAL A 189 -3.43 -7.67 8.53
N ALA A 190 -2.12 -7.90 8.58
CA ALA A 190 -1.15 -7.00 7.97
C ALA A 190 -0.85 -7.43 6.53
N CYS A 191 -0.63 -6.48 5.62
CA CYS A 191 -0.30 -6.80 4.24
C CYS A 191 1.09 -7.42 4.07
N SER A 192 2.00 -7.28 5.06
CA SER A 192 3.33 -7.88 5.08
C SER A 192 3.62 -8.54 6.42
N LYS A 193 4.55 -9.50 6.42
CA LYS A 193 5.08 -10.10 7.66
C LYS A 193 5.81 -9.06 8.50
N TRP A 194 6.50 -8.13 7.84
CA TRP A 194 7.16 -7.01 8.50
C TRP A 194 6.15 -6.18 9.32
N LEU A 195 5.05 -5.75 8.69
CA LEU A 195 4.02 -4.97 9.39
C LEU A 195 3.33 -5.78 10.48
N ALA A 196 3.09 -7.09 10.26
CA ALA A 196 2.55 -7.97 11.29
C ALA A 196 3.47 -8.03 12.51
N GLY A 197 4.79 -8.21 12.29
CA GLY A 197 5.78 -8.21 13.35
C GLY A 197 5.87 -6.89 14.10
N GLU A 198 5.74 -5.75 13.42
CA GLU A 198 5.68 -4.45 14.09
C GLU A 198 4.36 -4.28 14.87
N ALA A 199 3.22 -4.67 14.30
CA ALA A 199 1.93 -4.56 14.95
C ALA A 199 1.80 -5.44 16.20
N GLN A 200 2.39 -6.64 16.20
CA GLN A 200 2.43 -7.54 17.35
C GLN A 200 3.16 -6.95 18.57
N LYS A 201 4.09 -6.01 18.36
CA LYS A 201 4.78 -5.29 19.43
C LYS A 201 3.90 -4.23 20.10
N SER A 202 2.76 -3.88 19.49
CA SER A 202 1.92 -2.77 19.94
C SER A 202 1.25 -3.04 21.28
N GLY A 203 1.39 -2.12 22.23
CA GLY A 203 0.66 -2.14 23.49
C GLY A 203 -0.87 -1.98 23.33
N LEU A 204 -1.35 -1.49 22.17
CA LEU A 204 -2.78 -1.46 21.86
C LEU A 204 -3.33 -2.81 21.45
N LEU A 205 -2.55 -3.61 20.71
CA LEU A 205 -3.01 -4.87 20.13
C LEU A 205 -2.70 -6.10 20.99
N GLN A 206 -2.20 -5.90 22.21
CA GLN A 206 -2.01 -7.01 23.15
C GLN A 206 -3.31 -7.80 23.35
N GLY A 207 -3.24 -9.13 23.15
CA GLY A 207 -4.37 -10.03 23.22
C GLY A 207 -5.25 -10.10 21.96
N GLN A 208 -4.90 -9.35 20.90
CA GLN A 208 -5.56 -9.46 19.59
C GLN A 208 -4.81 -10.43 18.67
N SER A 209 -5.54 -11.07 17.76
CA SER A 209 -4.92 -11.87 16.69
C SER A 209 -4.33 -10.94 15.63
N VAL A 210 -3.05 -11.14 15.29
CA VAL A 210 -2.38 -10.40 14.22
C VAL A 210 -1.69 -11.41 13.30
N THR A 211 -2.16 -11.49 12.06
CA THR A 211 -1.63 -12.37 11.02
C THR A 211 -1.14 -11.56 9.80
N SER A 212 -0.58 -12.24 8.80
CA SER A 212 -0.14 -11.57 7.56
C SER A 212 -0.75 -12.25 6.34
N ILE A 213 -1.46 -11.46 5.52
CA ILE A 213 -1.94 -11.84 4.18
C ILE A 213 -1.62 -10.69 3.23
N PRO A 214 -0.86 -10.93 2.14
CA PRO A 214 -0.51 -9.87 1.21
C PRO A 214 -1.70 -9.38 0.39
N ASN A 215 -1.52 -8.24 -0.29
CA ASN A 215 -2.51 -7.74 -1.23
C ASN A 215 -2.64 -8.66 -2.45
N PRO A 216 -3.84 -8.84 -3.02
CA PRO A 216 -4.02 -9.62 -4.23
C PRO A 216 -3.71 -8.81 -5.49
N ILE A 217 -3.33 -9.54 -6.55
CA ILE A 217 -3.23 -9.00 -7.91
C ILE A 217 -4.02 -9.87 -8.90
N ASP A 218 -4.66 -9.24 -9.89
CA ASP A 218 -5.33 -9.95 -10.97
C ASP A 218 -4.31 -10.33 -12.06
N THR A 219 -3.91 -11.60 -12.06
CA THR A 219 -2.95 -12.13 -13.03
C THR A 219 -3.53 -12.32 -14.44
N ARG A 220 -4.83 -12.03 -14.65
CA ARG A 220 -5.43 -11.97 -15.99
C ARG A 220 -5.21 -10.60 -16.64
N ILE A 221 -5.08 -9.56 -15.81
CA ILE A 221 -4.79 -8.18 -16.24
C ILE A 221 -3.28 -7.97 -16.25
N TYR A 222 -2.63 -8.20 -15.11
CA TYR A 222 -1.18 -8.09 -14.97
C TYR A 222 -0.54 -9.42 -15.37
N CYS A 223 -0.13 -9.50 -16.62
CA CYS A 223 0.51 -10.71 -17.18
C CYS A 223 1.55 -10.31 -18.22
N PRO A 224 2.48 -11.20 -18.56
CA PRO A 224 3.44 -10.97 -19.62
C PRO A 224 2.76 -10.75 -20.97
N SER A 225 3.27 -9.81 -21.76
CA SER A 225 2.83 -9.54 -23.12
C SER A 225 4.03 -9.29 -24.05
N ASP A 226 3.77 -9.14 -25.35
CA ASP A 226 4.81 -8.81 -26.32
C ASP A 226 5.43 -7.44 -26.02
N ARG A 227 6.73 -7.43 -25.76
CA ARG A 227 7.48 -6.24 -25.34
C ARG A 227 7.51 -5.15 -26.41
N LEU A 228 7.69 -5.52 -27.68
CA LEU A 228 7.73 -4.54 -28.76
C LEU A 228 6.39 -3.83 -28.92
N LYS A 229 5.29 -4.60 -28.90
CA LYS A 229 3.93 -4.03 -28.92
C LYS A 229 3.65 -3.16 -27.71
N ALA A 230 4.12 -3.58 -26.53
CA ALA A 230 3.99 -2.82 -25.30
C ALA A 230 4.73 -1.48 -25.37
N ARG A 231 5.97 -1.47 -25.88
CA ARG A 231 6.78 -0.26 -26.12
C ARG A 231 6.13 0.69 -27.11
N MET A 232 5.67 0.16 -28.24
CA MET A 232 4.94 0.98 -29.22
C MET A 232 3.69 1.62 -28.61
N ALA A 233 2.92 0.85 -27.87
CA ALA A 233 1.69 1.34 -27.24
C ALA A 233 1.93 2.34 -26.11
N ALA A 234 3.07 2.26 -25.43
CA ALA A 234 3.50 3.20 -24.38
C ALA A 234 4.27 4.42 -24.92
N GLY A 235 4.53 4.48 -26.24
CA GLY A 235 5.35 5.55 -26.83
C GLY A 235 6.82 5.53 -26.40
N LEU A 236 7.36 4.33 -26.11
CA LEU A 236 8.72 4.13 -25.65
C LEU A 236 9.64 3.58 -26.76
N PRO A 237 10.96 3.75 -26.64
CA PRO A 237 11.92 3.22 -27.60
C PRO A 237 11.74 1.72 -27.83
N GLN A 238 11.74 1.29 -29.08
CA GLN A 238 11.57 -0.12 -29.44
C GLN A 238 12.83 -0.94 -29.15
N GLU A 239 13.98 -0.33 -29.29
CA GLU A 239 15.29 -0.90 -29.01
C GLU A 239 15.87 -0.42 -27.68
N GLY A 240 16.97 -1.05 -27.26
CA GLY A 240 17.65 -0.70 -26.02
C GLY A 240 16.97 -1.25 -24.77
N ARG A 241 17.39 -0.73 -23.62
CA ARG A 241 16.95 -1.11 -22.28
C ARG A 241 16.16 -0.01 -21.61
N ILE A 242 15.15 -0.37 -20.84
CA ILE A 242 14.28 0.59 -20.16
C ILE A 242 14.26 0.30 -18.67
N ILE A 243 14.78 1.23 -17.88
CA ILE A 243 14.63 1.29 -16.42
C ILE A 243 13.30 1.98 -16.13
N LEU A 244 12.39 1.32 -15.44
CA LEU A 244 11.08 1.85 -15.11
C LEU A 244 11.00 2.27 -13.64
N PHE A 245 10.48 3.47 -13.40
CA PHE A 245 10.05 3.94 -12.09
C PHE A 245 8.56 4.26 -12.12
N VAL A 246 7.80 3.78 -11.11
CA VAL A 246 6.35 4.01 -11.01
C VAL A 246 5.99 4.54 -9.63
N SER A 247 5.26 5.65 -9.57
CA SER A 247 4.63 6.12 -8.34
C SER A 247 3.47 7.06 -8.66
N GLN A 248 2.53 7.23 -7.73
CA GLN A 248 1.42 8.17 -7.91
C GLN A 248 1.92 9.61 -8.17
N ARG A 249 2.98 10.02 -7.47
CA ARG A 249 3.70 11.29 -7.65
C ARG A 249 5.20 11.02 -7.67
N ALA A 250 5.83 11.23 -8.82
CA ALA A 250 7.24 10.92 -9.04
C ALA A 250 8.20 11.73 -8.14
N THR A 251 7.78 12.93 -7.73
CA THR A 251 8.54 13.81 -6.84
C THR A 251 8.31 13.56 -5.34
N ASN A 252 7.56 12.50 -4.97
CA ASN A 252 7.38 12.14 -3.55
C ASN A 252 8.72 11.73 -2.93
N PRO A 253 9.23 12.44 -1.89
CA PRO A 253 10.55 12.16 -1.32
C PRO A 253 10.66 10.77 -0.69
N TYR A 254 9.54 10.20 -0.20
CA TYR A 254 9.54 8.85 0.37
C TYR A 254 9.71 7.74 -0.68
N LYS A 255 9.54 8.06 -1.98
CA LYS A 255 9.76 7.10 -3.08
C LYS A 255 11.21 7.04 -3.55
N GLY A 256 12.09 7.89 -3.01
CA GLY A 256 13.54 7.78 -3.14
C GLY A 256 14.11 8.08 -4.52
N MET A 257 13.40 8.85 -5.37
CA MET A 257 13.86 9.22 -6.72
C MET A 257 15.30 9.74 -6.75
N GLN A 258 15.73 10.46 -5.70
CA GLN A 258 17.10 10.95 -5.57
C GLN A 258 18.15 9.83 -5.64
N TYR A 259 17.86 8.66 -5.05
CA TYR A 259 18.76 7.51 -5.08
C TYR A 259 18.77 6.84 -6.45
N LEU A 260 17.64 6.84 -7.17
CA LEU A 260 17.63 6.37 -8.56
C LEU A 260 18.49 7.29 -9.45
N ILE A 261 18.37 8.60 -9.30
CA ILE A 261 19.18 9.58 -10.03
C ILE A 261 20.67 9.33 -9.75
N GLU A 262 21.07 9.22 -8.47
CA GLU A 262 22.44 8.94 -8.06
C GLU A 262 22.95 7.58 -8.59
N ALA A 263 22.14 6.53 -8.50
CA ALA A 263 22.48 5.21 -9.03
C ALA A 263 22.68 5.23 -10.55
N CYS A 264 21.85 5.99 -11.28
CA CYS A 264 22.02 6.16 -12.73
C CYS A 264 23.31 6.90 -13.09
N HIS A 265 23.70 7.92 -12.31
CA HIS A 265 24.99 8.59 -12.52
C HIS A 265 26.17 7.65 -12.25
N LEU A 266 26.10 6.84 -11.20
CA LEU A 266 27.13 5.83 -10.90
C LEU A 266 27.24 4.78 -12.02
N LEU A 267 26.09 4.29 -12.52
CA LEU A 267 26.07 3.40 -13.68
C LEU A 267 26.75 4.02 -14.89
N ALA A 268 26.44 5.29 -15.21
CA ALA A 268 27.01 5.99 -16.35
C ALA A 268 28.53 6.15 -16.24
N GLN A 269 29.04 6.35 -15.04
CA GLN A 269 30.47 6.51 -14.79
C GLN A 269 31.23 5.19 -14.79
N GLN A 270 30.67 4.15 -14.19
CA GLN A 270 31.35 2.86 -13.97
C GLN A 270 31.15 1.86 -15.09
N TYR A 271 30.04 1.95 -15.81
CA TYR A 271 29.63 0.97 -16.83
C TYR A 271 29.11 1.66 -18.10
N PRO A 272 29.99 2.34 -18.87
CA PRO A 272 29.60 3.10 -20.05
C PRO A 272 28.90 2.26 -21.11
N ASP A 273 29.22 0.97 -21.22
CA ASP A 273 28.57 0.05 -22.19
C ASP A 273 27.11 -0.21 -21.84
N THR A 274 26.75 -0.25 -20.55
CA THR A 274 25.35 -0.35 -20.09
C THR A 274 24.55 0.89 -20.47
N VAL A 275 25.21 2.04 -20.62
CA VAL A 275 24.60 3.35 -20.87
C VAL A 275 24.16 3.57 -22.30
N GLN A 276 24.93 3.07 -23.27
CA GLN A 276 24.78 3.42 -24.70
C GLN A 276 23.38 3.17 -25.27
N ASN A 277 22.63 2.20 -24.71
CA ASN A 277 21.29 1.83 -25.18
C ASN A 277 20.26 1.79 -24.02
N THR A 278 20.44 2.59 -22.97
CA THR A 278 19.56 2.60 -21.82
C THR A 278 18.78 3.91 -21.71
N SER A 279 17.49 3.82 -21.42
CA SER A 279 16.63 4.97 -21.11
C SER A 279 15.87 4.74 -19.81
N VAL A 280 15.32 5.82 -19.24
CA VAL A 280 14.50 5.75 -18.02
C VAL A 280 13.07 6.17 -18.36
N ALA A 281 12.10 5.33 -18.04
CA ALA A 281 10.68 5.66 -18.11
C ALA A 281 10.16 5.97 -16.71
N ILE A 282 9.46 7.09 -16.56
CA ILE A 282 8.89 7.54 -15.28
C ILE A 282 7.37 7.65 -15.42
N LEU A 283 6.66 6.75 -14.76
CA LEU A 283 5.20 6.77 -14.69
C LEU A 283 4.75 7.39 -13.37
N GLY A 284 4.08 8.53 -13.44
CA GLY A 284 3.53 9.22 -12.27
C GLY A 284 3.40 10.72 -12.50
N GLY A 285 2.57 11.37 -11.69
CA GLY A 285 2.43 12.82 -11.74
C GLY A 285 3.75 13.53 -11.44
N HIS A 286 3.98 14.66 -12.09
CA HIS A 286 5.21 15.47 -11.97
C HIS A 286 6.49 14.75 -12.48
N ALA A 287 6.36 13.79 -13.38
CA ALA A 287 7.50 13.10 -13.99
C ALA A 287 8.35 14.04 -14.85
N GLU A 288 7.71 15.05 -15.46
CA GLU A 288 8.34 16.08 -16.29
C GLU A 288 9.38 16.91 -15.52
N GLU A 289 9.22 17.10 -14.20
CA GLU A 289 10.18 17.84 -13.36
C GLU A 289 11.52 17.10 -13.18
N LEU A 290 11.58 15.84 -13.59
CA LEU A 290 12.74 14.96 -13.45
C LEU A 290 13.52 14.82 -14.77
N THR A 291 12.95 15.28 -15.87
CA THR A 291 13.61 15.30 -17.18
C THR A 291 14.89 16.15 -17.11
N GLY A 292 16.00 15.59 -17.58
CA GLY A 292 17.32 16.24 -17.54
C GLY A 292 18.10 16.09 -16.23
N LYS A 293 17.53 15.44 -15.19
CA LYS A 293 18.27 15.11 -13.95
C LYS A 293 18.99 13.77 -14.01
N LEU A 294 18.64 12.95 -14.98
CA LEU A 294 19.20 11.62 -15.19
C LEU A 294 20.23 11.67 -16.33
N PRO A 295 21.30 10.86 -16.30
CA PRO A 295 22.30 10.81 -17.36
C PRO A 295 21.82 10.04 -18.61
N PHE A 296 20.61 9.51 -18.59
CA PHE A 296 19.98 8.74 -19.66
C PHE A 296 18.82 9.51 -20.31
N PRO A 297 18.45 9.21 -21.57
CA PRO A 297 17.18 9.66 -22.13
C PRO A 297 16.03 9.31 -21.20
N THR A 298 15.19 10.29 -20.86
CA THR A 298 14.13 10.14 -19.87
C THR A 298 12.77 10.37 -20.51
N HIS A 299 11.87 9.42 -20.35
CA HIS A 299 10.50 9.42 -20.86
C HIS A 299 9.53 9.65 -19.71
N ALA A 300 9.00 10.87 -19.59
CA ALA A 300 7.98 11.23 -18.63
C ALA A 300 6.60 10.82 -19.17
N LEU A 301 6.01 9.76 -18.59
CA LEU A 301 4.73 9.20 -19.04
C LEU A 301 3.52 9.86 -18.36
N GLY A 302 3.76 10.73 -17.37
CA GLY A 302 2.69 11.35 -16.60
C GLY A 302 1.93 10.33 -15.71
N TYR A 303 0.73 10.73 -15.26
CA TYR A 303 -0.14 9.87 -14.48
C TYR A 303 -1.12 9.12 -15.36
N ILE A 304 -1.16 7.80 -15.28
CA ILE A 304 -2.07 6.93 -16.03
C ILE A 304 -3.00 6.24 -15.03
N ASN A 305 -4.31 6.33 -15.23
CA ASN A 305 -5.34 5.73 -14.38
C ASN A 305 -5.90 4.42 -14.94
N ASP A 306 -5.68 4.13 -16.22
CA ASP A 306 -6.13 2.89 -16.88
C ASP A 306 -5.14 1.76 -16.61
N GLU A 307 -5.58 0.72 -15.88
CA GLU A 307 -4.74 -0.46 -15.57
C GLU A 307 -4.18 -1.14 -16.83
N HIS A 308 -4.95 -1.21 -17.92
CA HIS A 308 -4.47 -1.83 -19.16
C HIS A 308 -3.34 -1.04 -19.81
N GLN A 309 -3.33 0.28 -19.67
CA GLN A 309 -2.20 1.10 -20.13
C GLN A 309 -1.00 0.94 -19.18
N VAL A 310 -1.24 0.90 -17.88
CA VAL A 310 -0.18 0.66 -16.87
C VAL A 310 0.52 -0.67 -17.12
N VAL A 311 -0.23 -1.74 -17.42
CA VAL A 311 0.32 -3.07 -17.77
C VAL A 311 1.23 -3.00 -18.99
N LYS A 312 0.89 -2.20 -20.02
CA LYS A 312 1.77 -2.00 -21.19
C LYS A 312 3.08 -1.33 -20.78
N VAL A 313 3.04 -0.36 -19.88
CA VAL A 313 4.26 0.30 -19.37
C VAL A 313 5.16 -0.69 -18.63
N TYR A 314 4.60 -1.56 -17.77
CA TYR A 314 5.40 -2.62 -17.13
C TYR A 314 6.00 -3.57 -18.15
N ASN A 315 5.23 -4.06 -19.11
CA ASN A 315 5.71 -4.99 -20.15
C ASN A 315 6.73 -4.37 -21.11
N ALA A 316 6.79 -3.03 -21.19
CA ALA A 316 7.79 -2.32 -21.99
C ALA A 316 9.18 -2.28 -21.33
N ALA A 317 9.24 -2.45 -20.00
CA ALA A 317 10.44 -2.32 -19.20
C ALA A 317 11.34 -3.55 -19.23
N ASP A 318 12.60 -3.37 -18.86
CA ASP A 318 13.57 -4.45 -18.62
C ASP A 318 13.83 -4.65 -17.13
N VAL A 319 13.71 -3.59 -16.32
CA VAL A 319 13.81 -3.60 -14.87
C VAL A 319 12.90 -2.54 -14.26
N PHE A 320 12.24 -2.89 -13.17
CA PHE A 320 11.49 -1.94 -12.34
C PHE A 320 12.32 -1.56 -11.11
N VAL A 321 12.42 -0.26 -10.81
CA VAL A 321 13.22 0.23 -9.68
C VAL A 321 12.36 1.03 -8.72
N LEU A 322 12.34 0.61 -7.45
CA LEU A 322 11.60 1.28 -6.36
C LEU A 322 12.51 1.50 -5.14
N PRO A 323 13.32 2.59 -5.11
CA PRO A 323 14.22 2.88 -4.01
C PRO A 323 13.51 3.62 -2.87
N SER A 324 12.33 3.15 -2.48
CA SER A 324 11.50 3.76 -1.45
C SER A 324 12.18 3.76 -0.09
N LEU A 325 11.97 4.83 0.67
CA LEU A 325 12.49 5.03 2.02
C LEU A 325 11.57 4.49 3.12
N SER A 326 10.33 4.21 2.78
CA SER A 326 9.34 3.62 3.69
C SER A 326 8.26 2.94 2.86
N GLU A 327 8.07 1.66 3.07
CA GLU A 327 7.03 0.84 2.43
C GLU A 327 6.47 -0.18 3.41
N ASN A 328 5.21 -0.56 3.19
CA ASN A 328 4.66 -1.75 3.79
C ASN A 328 4.82 -2.93 2.82
N LEU A 329 3.98 -2.99 1.79
CA LEU A 329 4.05 -3.96 0.70
C LEU A 329 3.64 -3.24 -0.60
N PRO A 330 4.60 -2.80 -1.42
CA PRO A 330 4.31 -1.96 -2.58
C PRO A 330 3.64 -2.76 -3.71
N ASN A 331 2.39 -2.43 -4.03
CA ASN A 331 1.66 -3.05 -5.14
C ASN A 331 2.45 -3.00 -6.46
N THR A 332 3.26 -1.97 -6.68
CA THR A 332 4.04 -1.76 -7.90
C THR A 332 5.10 -2.83 -8.14
N ILE A 333 5.69 -3.41 -7.08
CA ILE A 333 6.60 -4.56 -7.20
C ILE A 333 5.81 -5.81 -7.63
N MET A 334 4.66 -6.06 -7.01
CA MET A 334 3.79 -7.18 -7.41
C MET A 334 3.33 -7.04 -8.88
N GLU A 335 2.99 -5.83 -9.31
CA GLU A 335 2.57 -5.51 -10.67
C GLU A 335 3.69 -5.78 -11.68
N ALA A 336 4.91 -5.33 -11.39
CA ALA A 336 6.09 -5.61 -12.22
C ALA A 336 6.36 -7.11 -12.31
N MET A 337 6.39 -7.80 -11.16
CA MET A 337 6.61 -9.26 -11.13
C MET A 337 5.51 -10.05 -11.86
N ALA A 338 4.25 -9.59 -11.78
CA ALA A 338 3.15 -10.23 -12.50
C ALA A 338 3.29 -10.10 -14.03
N CYS A 339 3.97 -9.05 -14.50
CA CYS A 339 4.37 -8.88 -15.90
C CYS A 339 5.70 -9.60 -16.23
N GLY A 340 6.31 -10.30 -15.27
CA GLY A 340 7.59 -11.00 -15.44
C GLY A 340 8.82 -10.10 -15.44
N ILE A 341 8.71 -8.88 -14.88
CA ILE A 341 9.77 -7.88 -14.84
C ILE A 341 10.47 -7.92 -13.48
N PRO A 342 11.81 -8.08 -13.43
CA PRO A 342 12.58 -8.03 -12.19
C PRO A 342 12.47 -6.67 -11.51
N SER A 343 12.47 -6.70 -10.20
CA SER A 343 12.37 -5.49 -9.39
C SER A 343 13.65 -5.25 -8.59
N VAL A 344 14.08 -3.99 -8.49
CA VAL A 344 15.20 -3.57 -7.65
C VAL A 344 14.68 -2.58 -6.62
N GLY A 345 14.92 -2.85 -5.34
CA GLY A 345 14.42 -2.00 -4.26
C GLY A 345 15.29 -2.06 -3.01
N PHE A 346 15.13 -1.10 -2.11
CA PHE A 346 15.86 -1.08 -0.86
C PHE A 346 15.34 -2.11 0.15
N ARG A 347 16.22 -2.56 1.04
CA ARG A 347 15.94 -3.39 2.21
C ARG A 347 15.13 -2.59 3.24
N VAL A 348 13.84 -2.37 2.98
CA VAL A 348 12.93 -1.62 3.86
C VAL A 348 11.52 -2.18 3.82
N GLY A 349 10.88 -2.24 4.99
CA GLY A 349 9.50 -2.72 5.12
C GLY A 349 9.32 -4.13 4.58
N GLY A 350 8.28 -4.35 3.79
CA GLY A 350 7.98 -5.62 3.15
C GLY A 350 8.65 -5.85 1.80
N ILE A 351 9.48 -4.93 1.28
CA ILE A 351 10.18 -5.13 -0.02
C ILE A 351 10.99 -6.43 -0.03
N PRO A 352 11.75 -6.80 1.04
CA PRO A 352 12.47 -8.08 1.06
C PRO A 352 11.57 -9.33 1.11
N GLU A 353 10.26 -9.17 1.32
CA GLU A 353 9.30 -10.29 1.24
C GLU A 353 8.84 -10.56 -0.19
N GLU A 354 8.83 -9.52 -1.02
CA GLU A 354 8.46 -9.61 -2.43
C GLU A 354 9.63 -10.02 -3.30
N ILE A 355 10.82 -9.45 -3.04
CA ILE A 355 12.02 -9.69 -3.83
C ILE A 355 12.87 -10.77 -3.17
N ASP A 356 12.97 -11.92 -3.81
CA ASP A 356 13.95 -12.94 -3.51
C ASP A 356 15.26 -12.55 -4.21
N HIS A 357 16.23 -12.05 -3.41
CA HIS A 357 17.48 -11.44 -3.88
C HIS A 357 18.22 -12.33 -4.88
N CYS A 358 18.57 -11.79 -6.05
CA CYS A 358 19.22 -12.45 -7.18
C CYS A 358 18.43 -13.63 -7.77
N GLN A 359 17.09 -13.70 -7.56
CA GLN A 359 16.21 -14.70 -8.18
C GLN A 359 15.13 -14.04 -9.01
N ASN A 360 14.27 -13.21 -8.40
CA ASN A 360 13.23 -12.45 -9.11
C ASN A 360 13.48 -10.94 -9.08
N GLY A 361 14.63 -10.50 -8.56
CA GLY A 361 15.01 -9.11 -8.43
C GLY A 361 16.20 -8.93 -7.49
N TYR A 362 16.49 -7.70 -7.11
CA TYR A 362 17.62 -7.35 -6.26
C TYR A 362 17.19 -6.48 -5.07
N VAL A 363 17.55 -6.89 -3.87
CA VAL A 363 17.34 -6.11 -2.65
C VAL A 363 18.63 -5.38 -2.33
N ALA A 364 18.67 -4.09 -2.59
CA ALA A 364 19.80 -3.22 -2.28
C ALA A 364 19.78 -2.76 -0.82
N ASP A 365 20.95 -2.44 -0.27
CA ASP A 365 21.07 -1.93 1.07
C ASP A 365 20.42 -0.55 1.20
N TYR A 366 19.82 -0.30 2.36
CA TYR A 366 19.00 0.88 2.59
C TYR A 366 19.76 2.18 2.41
N LYS A 367 19.30 3.03 1.50
CA LYS A 367 19.91 4.32 1.12
C LYS A 367 21.30 4.22 0.49
N ASP A 368 21.67 3.08 -0.03
CA ASP A 368 22.92 2.89 -0.77
C ASP A 368 22.65 2.95 -2.29
N ALA A 369 22.97 4.09 -2.90
CA ALA A 369 22.81 4.29 -4.34
C ALA A 369 23.81 3.45 -5.16
N ALA A 370 24.98 3.11 -4.61
CA ALA A 370 25.96 2.27 -5.30
C ALA A 370 25.48 0.82 -5.34
N ASP A 371 24.90 0.32 -4.25
CA ASP A 371 24.32 -1.02 -4.24
C ASP A 371 23.02 -1.08 -5.08
N LEU A 372 22.24 0.00 -5.12
CA LEU A 372 21.10 0.12 -6.04
C LEU A 372 21.56 0.05 -7.51
N ALA A 373 22.68 0.71 -7.85
CA ALA A 373 23.27 0.66 -9.19
C ALA A 373 23.73 -0.77 -9.56
N LYS A 374 24.37 -1.50 -8.63
CA LYS A 374 24.69 -2.92 -8.83
C LYS A 374 23.45 -3.76 -9.11
N GLY A 375 22.36 -3.55 -8.35
CA GLY A 375 21.10 -4.25 -8.55
C GLY A 375 20.49 -3.98 -9.94
N ILE A 376 20.54 -2.73 -10.40
CA ILE A 376 20.07 -2.37 -11.74
C ILE A 376 20.91 -3.07 -12.80
N ARG A 377 22.25 -3.02 -12.66
CA ARG A 377 23.17 -3.71 -13.56
C ARG A 377 22.93 -5.21 -13.57
N TRP A 378 22.79 -5.85 -12.42
CA TRP A 378 22.48 -7.26 -12.32
C TRP A 378 21.24 -7.60 -13.15
N ALA A 379 20.15 -6.84 -13.01
CA ALA A 379 18.91 -7.10 -13.73
C ALA A 379 19.01 -6.88 -15.24
N LEU A 380 19.87 -5.95 -15.70
CA LEU A 380 20.02 -5.60 -17.12
C LEU A 380 21.03 -6.50 -17.85
N ASP A 381 22.12 -6.91 -17.19
CA ASP A 381 23.30 -7.49 -17.83
C ASP A 381 23.66 -8.91 -17.37
N GLU A 382 23.41 -9.23 -16.09
CA GLU A 382 23.95 -10.43 -15.45
C GLU A 382 22.91 -11.54 -15.28
N ALA A 383 21.64 -11.18 -15.09
CA ALA A 383 20.57 -12.12 -14.81
C ALA A 383 20.09 -12.84 -16.08
N ASP A 384 19.87 -14.16 -15.97
CA ASP A 384 19.14 -14.90 -17.01
C ASP A 384 17.69 -14.44 -17.04
N ARG A 385 17.30 -13.80 -18.13
CA ARG A 385 16.01 -13.16 -18.28
C ARG A 385 14.82 -14.11 -18.15
N GLU A 386 14.90 -15.29 -18.72
CA GLU A 386 13.81 -16.27 -18.69
C GLU A 386 13.68 -16.91 -17.30
N GLU A 387 14.79 -17.19 -16.61
CA GLU A 387 14.77 -17.72 -15.25
C GLU A 387 14.21 -16.68 -14.26
N VAL A 388 14.63 -15.43 -14.37
CA VAL A 388 14.11 -14.33 -13.53
C VAL A 388 12.61 -14.11 -13.78
N LYS A 389 12.18 -14.07 -15.04
CA LYS A 389 10.76 -13.98 -15.41
C LYS A 389 9.94 -15.11 -14.80
N LYS A 390 10.40 -16.34 -14.92
CA LYS A 390 9.78 -17.52 -14.33
C LYS A 390 9.69 -17.39 -12.80
N ALA A 391 10.76 -16.96 -12.14
CA ALA A 391 10.78 -16.74 -10.69
C ALA A 391 9.77 -15.66 -10.26
N CYS A 392 9.68 -14.54 -10.99
CA CYS A 392 8.68 -13.49 -10.77
C CYS A 392 7.24 -14.06 -10.83
N LEU A 393 6.92 -14.76 -11.93
CA LEU A 393 5.59 -15.31 -12.16
C LEU A 393 5.22 -16.38 -11.11
N MET A 394 6.15 -17.23 -10.75
CA MET A 394 5.95 -18.27 -9.71
C MET A 394 5.71 -17.62 -8.35
N LYS A 395 6.45 -16.57 -7.98
CA LYS A 395 6.27 -15.82 -6.72
C LYS A 395 4.87 -15.23 -6.66
N VAL A 396 4.42 -14.59 -7.74
CA VAL A 396 3.10 -13.99 -7.84
C VAL A 396 1.99 -15.05 -7.74
N ALA A 397 2.08 -16.11 -8.51
CA ALA A 397 1.08 -17.18 -8.52
C ALA A 397 0.88 -17.80 -7.14
N ARG A 398 1.97 -18.04 -6.40
CA ARG A 398 1.92 -18.68 -5.09
C ARG A 398 1.41 -17.76 -3.98
N ASN A 399 1.79 -16.47 -3.99
CA ASN A 399 1.62 -15.61 -2.84
C ASN A 399 0.60 -14.49 -3.06
N TYR A 400 0.47 -13.97 -4.28
CA TYR A 400 -0.23 -12.70 -4.55
C TYR A 400 -1.41 -12.85 -5.51
N SER A 401 -1.59 -14.01 -6.18
CA SER A 401 -2.75 -14.22 -7.04
C SER A 401 -4.06 -14.07 -6.28
N GLN A 402 -5.11 -13.59 -6.97
CA GLN A 402 -6.46 -13.47 -6.40
C GLN A 402 -6.91 -14.76 -5.71
N GLN A 403 -6.65 -15.91 -6.32
CA GLN A 403 -7.03 -17.21 -5.76
C GLN A 403 -6.30 -17.51 -4.44
N SER A 404 -4.96 -17.33 -4.41
CA SER A 404 -4.15 -17.59 -3.21
C SER A 404 -4.54 -16.69 -2.05
N VAL A 405 -4.75 -15.40 -2.31
CA VAL A 405 -5.08 -14.42 -1.28
C VAL A 405 -6.53 -14.56 -0.81
N ALA A 406 -7.50 -14.72 -1.73
CA ALA A 406 -8.90 -14.92 -1.38
C ALA A 406 -9.09 -16.15 -0.49
N LYS A 407 -8.42 -17.27 -0.82
CA LYS A 407 -8.47 -18.49 0.01
C LYS A 407 -8.06 -18.21 1.45
N ARG A 408 -6.93 -17.52 1.68
CA ARG A 408 -6.43 -17.20 3.03
C ARG A 408 -7.42 -16.33 3.82
N TYR A 409 -8.07 -15.36 3.17
CA TYR A 409 -9.09 -14.55 3.82
C TYR A 409 -10.36 -15.34 4.09
N MET A 410 -10.78 -16.22 3.18
CA MET A 410 -11.95 -17.09 3.38
C MET A 410 -11.72 -18.03 4.55
N ASP A 411 -10.51 -18.62 4.71
CA ASP A 411 -10.15 -19.45 5.86
C ASP A 411 -10.32 -18.67 7.19
N ILE A 412 -9.90 -17.39 7.24
CA ILE A 412 -10.12 -16.53 8.42
C ILE A 412 -11.62 -16.29 8.64
N TYR A 413 -12.38 -15.93 7.62
CA TYR A 413 -13.79 -15.64 7.76
C TYR A 413 -14.58 -16.86 8.24
N GLU A 414 -14.30 -18.04 7.69
CA GLU A 414 -14.93 -19.30 8.08
C GLU A 414 -14.66 -19.64 9.54
N SER A 415 -13.41 -19.47 10.01
CA SER A 415 -13.04 -19.69 11.40
C SER A 415 -13.77 -18.78 12.40
N MET A 416 -14.25 -17.60 11.94
CA MET A 416 -14.98 -16.64 12.79
C MET A 416 -16.49 -16.86 12.78
N VAL A 417 -17.05 -17.50 11.75
CA VAL A 417 -18.51 -17.72 11.59
C VAL A 417 -18.93 -19.10 12.08
N LEU A 418 -18.06 -20.10 11.95
CA LEU A 418 -18.34 -21.43 12.43
C LEU A 418 -18.31 -21.45 13.97
N PRO A 419 -19.33 -22.05 14.65
CA PRO A 419 -19.27 -22.21 16.09
C PRO A 419 -18.04 -23.03 16.46
N GLN A 420 -17.24 -22.51 17.39
CA GLN A 420 -16.16 -23.29 18.00
C GLN A 420 -16.83 -24.43 18.78
N ASN A 421 -16.76 -25.66 18.22
CA ASN A 421 -17.21 -26.86 18.90
C ASN A 421 -16.39 -27.12 20.16
#